data_9fffa6f779233b96f95e68efa6efb859
#
_entry.id   9fffa6f779233b96f95e68efa6efb859
#
_cell.length_a   1.000
_cell.length_b   1.000
_cell.length_c   1.000
_cell.angle_alpha   90.00
_cell.angle_beta   90.00
_cell.angle_gamma   90.00
#
_symmetry.space_group_name_H-M   'P 1'
#
loop_
_entity.id
_entity.type
_entity.pdbx_description
1 polymer ?
#
loop_
_entity_poly.entity_id
_entity_poly.type
_entity_poly.pdbx_seq_one_letter_code
_entity_poly.pdbx_strand_id
1 'polypeptide(L)' 'MIVFDRLWKVMEQKGISTYWLREKCGIDSKTVRRLRANENMETKTLDKLCRVLDCKLEDIAEFIKEEE' A
#
# COMPACT_ATOMS: atom_id res chain seq x y z
N MET A 1 -1.23 -9.13 -12.75
CA MET A 1 -0.86 -9.13 -11.32
C MET A 1 -0.86 -7.72 -10.77
N ILE A 2 -1.47 -7.52 -9.63
CA ILE A 2 -1.46 -6.22 -8.95
C ILE A 2 -0.26 -6.19 -8.01
N VAL A 3 0.53 -5.12 -8.09
CA VAL A 3 1.70 -4.94 -7.22
C VAL A 3 1.62 -3.59 -6.52
N PHE A 4 2.25 -3.50 -5.35
CA PHE A 4 2.21 -2.32 -4.49
C PHE A 4 3.58 -1.66 -4.34
N ASP A 5 4.45 -1.84 -5.32
CA ASP A 5 5.80 -1.25 -5.28
C ASP A 5 5.76 0.27 -5.17
N ARG A 6 4.77 0.89 -5.79
CA ARG A 6 4.60 2.35 -5.75
C ARG A 6 4.27 2.86 -4.36
N LEU A 7 3.59 2.04 -3.54
CA LEU A 7 3.24 2.41 -2.17
C LEU A 7 4.49 2.78 -1.37
N TRP A 8 5.53 1.96 -1.48
CA TRP A 8 6.76 2.17 -0.71
C TRP A 8 7.47 3.45 -1.13
N LYS A 9 7.42 3.80 -2.41
CA LYS A 9 7.99 5.03 -2.92
C LYS A 9 7.23 6.26 -2.41
N VAL A 10 5.90 6.19 -2.40
CA VAL A 10 5.08 7.27 -1.88
C VAL A 10 5.36 7.50 -0.40
N MET A 11 5.44 6.42 0.37
CA MET A 11 5.74 6.50 1.79
C MET A 11 7.12 7.13 2.04
N GLU A 12 8.11 6.73 1.26
CA GLU A 12 9.45 7.29 1.38
C GLU A 12 9.44 8.80 1.06
N GLN A 13 8.76 9.19 -0.01
CA GLN A 13 8.65 10.59 -0.41
C GLN A 13 7.98 11.45 0.66
N LYS A 14 7.01 10.89 1.35
CA LYS A 14 6.25 11.60 2.39
C LYS A 14 6.87 11.45 3.79
N GLY A 15 7.94 10.69 3.91
CA GLY A 15 8.57 10.45 5.19
C GLY A 15 7.73 9.63 6.16
N ILE A 16 6.91 8.73 5.63
CA ILE A 16 6.00 7.90 6.42
C ILE A 16 6.56 6.49 6.52
N SER A 17 6.67 5.99 7.75
CA SER A 17 7.15 4.62 8.01
C SER A 17 5.99 3.64 8.18
N THR A 18 6.29 2.34 8.08
CA THR A 18 5.30 1.31 8.38
C THR A 18 4.86 1.36 9.84
N TYR A 19 5.75 1.79 10.74
CA TYR A 19 5.42 2.01 12.14
C TYR A 19 4.30 3.05 12.26
N TRP A 20 4.41 4.16 11.52
CA TRP A 20 3.40 5.20 11.52
C TRP A 20 2.05 4.66 11.05
N LEU A 21 2.06 3.84 10.00
CA LEU A 21 0.82 3.22 9.48
C LEU A 21 0.15 2.36 10.55
N ARG A 22 0.94 1.59 11.30
CA ARG A 22 0.39 0.72 12.36
C ARG A 22 -0.16 1.53 13.52
N GLU A 23 0.57 2.54 13.96
CA GLU A 23 0.21 3.29 15.17
C GLU A 23 -0.87 4.33 14.93
N LYS A 24 -0.86 4.98 13.77
CA LYS A 24 -1.76 6.10 13.49
C LYS A 24 -2.97 5.71 12.63
N CYS A 25 -2.85 4.67 11.84
CA CYS A 25 -3.89 4.32 10.85
C CYS A 25 -4.53 2.97 11.10
N GLY A 26 -4.06 2.22 12.10
CA GLY A 26 -4.60 0.90 12.40
C GLY A 26 -4.34 -0.15 11.33
N ILE A 27 -3.30 0.04 10.54
CA ILE A 27 -2.87 -0.95 9.56
C ILE A 27 -1.87 -1.89 10.23
N ASP A 28 -2.28 -3.11 10.53
CA ASP A 28 -1.45 -4.02 11.31
C ASP A 28 -0.26 -4.57 10.51
N SER A 29 0.67 -5.21 11.23
CA SER A 29 1.88 -5.73 10.61
C SER A 29 1.60 -6.86 9.63
N LYS A 30 0.51 -7.60 9.83
CA LYS A 30 0.09 -8.66 8.92
C LYS A 30 -0.32 -8.06 7.57
N THR A 31 -1.06 -6.95 7.59
CA THR A 31 -1.47 -6.25 6.39
C THR A 31 -0.25 -5.68 5.64
N VAL A 32 0.69 -5.09 6.38
CA VAL A 32 1.94 -4.58 5.79
C VAL A 32 2.70 -5.71 5.10
N ARG A 33 2.80 -6.86 5.74
CA ARG A 33 3.49 -8.01 5.16
C ARG A 33 2.82 -8.50 3.88
N ARG A 34 1.49 -8.52 3.87
CA ARG A 34 0.73 -8.91 2.67
C ARG A 34 0.94 -7.91 1.53
N LEU A 35 0.99 -6.63 1.85
CA LEU A 35 1.26 -5.60 0.85
C LEU A 35 2.65 -5.77 0.24
N ARG A 36 3.66 -6.10 1.07
CA ARG A 36 5.02 -6.34 0.56
C ARG A 36 5.09 -7.57 -0.35
N ALA A 37 4.23 -8.56 -0.09
CA ALA A 37 4.18 -9.79 -0.88
C ALA A 37 3.22 -9.67 -2.07
N ASN A 38 2.62 -8.51 -2.28
CA ASN A 38 1.65 -8.26 -3.35
C ASN A 38 0.49 -9.24 -3.31
N GLU A 39 0.02 -9.56 -2.11
CA GLU A 39 -1.12 -10.43 -1.91
C GLU A 39 -2.42 -9.64 -2.06
N ASN A 40 -3.52 -10.37 -2.18
CA ASN A 40 -4.85 -9.78 -2.29
C ASN A 40 -5.13 -8.82 -1.14
N MET A 41 -5.64 -7.63 -1.50
CA MET A 41 -6.07 -6.64 -0.52
C MET A 41 -7.53 -6.29 -0.76
N GLU A 42 -8.27 -6.11 0.33
CA GLU A 42 -9.62 -5.57 0.23
C GLU A 42 -9.55 -4.12 -0.22
N THR A 43 -10.50 -3.70 -1.03
CA THR A 43 -10.55 -2.31 -1.48
C THR A 43 -10.71 -1.36 -0.30
N LYS A 44 -11.30 -1.81 0.80
CA LYS A 44 -11.41 -1.05 2.04
C LYS A 44 -10.04 -0.65 2.58
N THR A 45 -9.07 -1.57 2.53
CA THR A 45 -7.70 -1.31 2.97
C THR A 45 -7.03 -0.30 2.03
N LEU A 46 -7.23 -0.46 0.73
CA LEU A 46 -6.68 0.47 -0.27
C LEU A 46 -7.28 1.85 -0.12
N ASP A 47 -8.58 1.94 0.14
CA ASP A 47 -9.26 3.20 0.42
C ASP A 47 -8.62 3.91 1.61
N LYS A 48 -8.38 3.18 2.69
CA LYS A 48 -7.76 3.74 3.89
C LYS A 48 -6.35 4.26 3.60
N LEU A 49 -5.55 3.50 2.86
CA LEU A 49 -4.20 3.92 2.49
C LEU A 49 -4.22 5.20 1.66
N CYS A 50 -5.11 5.29 0.69
CA CYS A 50 -5.23 6.49 -0.13
C CYS A 50 -5.64 7.70 0.71
N ARG A 51 -6.54 7.52 1.67
CA ARG A 51 -6.97 8.61 2.56
C ARG A 51 -5.83 9.12 3.43
N VAL A 52 -5.11 8.21 4.08
CA VAL A 52 -4.06 8.62 5.03
C VAL A 52 -2.83 9.14 4.33
N LEU A 53 -2.55 8.68 3.12
CA LEU A 53 -1.42 9.15 2.33
C LEU A 53 -1.79 10.32 1.42
N ASP A 54 -3.08 10.65 1.35
CA ASP A 54 -3.61 11.72 0.50
C ASP A 54 -3.11 11.56 -0.94
N CYS A 55 -3.43 10.42 -1.53
CA CYS A 55 -2.98 10.08 -2.87
C CYS A 55 -4.06 9.29 -3.60
N LYS A 56 -3.82 9.03 -4.88
CA LYS A 56 -4.73 8.26 -5.72
C LYS A 56 -4.36 6.78 -5.66
N LEU A 57 -5.30 5.91 -6.05
CA LEU A 57 -5.05 4.48 -6.09
C LEU A 57 -3.86 4.13 -6.99
N GLU A 58 -3.77 4.77 -8.15
CA GLU A 58 -2.68 4.54 -9.09
C GLU A 58 -1.30 4.97 -8.55
N ASP A 59 -1.28 5.76 -7.49
CA ASP A 59 -0.03 6.16 -6.86
C ASP A 59 0.55 5.06 -5.97
N ILE A 60 -0.27 4.09 -5.55
CA ILE A 60 0.16 3.03 -4.63
C ILE A 60 0.07 1.64 -5.23
N ALA A 61 -0.62 1.48 -6.35
CA ALA A 61 -0.82 0.15 -6.96
C ALA A 61 -0.74 0.26 -8.47
N GLU A 62 -0.35 -0.83 -9.11
CA GLU A 62 -0.38 -0.92 -10.55
C GLU A 62 -0.62 -2.36 -10.99
N PHE A 63 -1.16 -2.51 -12.18
CA PHE A 63 -1.32 -3.81 -12.80
C PHE A 63 -0.10 -4.08 -13.69
N ILE A 64 0.53 -5.24 -13.48
CA ILE A 64 1.62 -5.69 -14.32
C ILE A 64 1.13 -6.92 -15.06
N LYS A 65 1.22 -6.89 -16.40
CA LYS A 65 0.83 -8.01 -17.21
C LYS A 65 1.90 -9.09 -17.09
N GLU A 66 1.48 -10.29 -16.70
CA GLU A 66 2.38 -11.42 -16.63
C GLU A 66 2.52 -12.05 -18.01
N GLU A 67 3.75 -12.44 -18.36
CA GLU A 67 3.98 -13.20 -19.58
C GLU A 67 3.79 -14.68 -19.25
N GLU A 68 3.09 -15.36 -20.14
CA GLU A 68 2.89 -16.81 -20.03
C GLU A 68 3.92 -17.56 -20.84
#